data_f9c907996e04e5a33f0a4818ef526b7d
#
_entry.id   f9c907996e04e5a33f0a4818ef526b7d
#
_cell.length_a   1.000
_cell.length_b   1.000
_cell.length_c   1.000
_cell.angle_alpha   90.00
_cell.angle_beta   90.00
_cell.angle_gamma   90.00
#
_symmetry.space_group_name_H-M   'P 1'
#
loop_
_entity.id
_entity.type
_entity.pdbx_description
1 polymer ?
#
loop_
_entity_poly.entity_id
_entity_poly.type
_entity_poly.pdbx_seq_one_letter_code
_entity_poly.pdbx_strand_id
1 'polypeptide(L)'
;MPHLIDAHVHVWERDRHPQPWIDRPTMAAIDRDFSPREALARLAEHRVSGCVVVQCVNESTEAADLLADAAELDEVRGVVGWADLTGDVPAQLAELRGGAGGHKLVGIRHVTFAEDDPCWLARDDVGRGLAASARRA
;
A
#
# COMPACT_ATOMS: atom_id res chain seq x y z
N MET A 1 -15.90 6.92 23.18
CA MET A 1 -15.37 5.60 22.79
C MET A 1 -13.99 5.79 22.18
N PRO A 2 -12.98 5.02 22.57
CA PRO A 2 -11.69 5.09 21.90
C PRO A 2 -11.87 4.73 20.42
N HIS A 3 -11.29 5.53 19.54
CA HIS A 3 -11.24 5.20 18.11
C HIS A 3 -10.19 4.12 17.89
N LEU A 4 -10.64 2.91 17.53
CA LEU A 4 -9.76 1.82 17.17
C LEU A 4 -9.49 1.87 15.67
N ILE A 5 -8.23 1.89 15.30
CA ILE A 5 -7.77 1.91 13.90
C ILE A 5 -6.97 0.63 13.64
N ASP A 6 -7.31 -0.09 12.58
CA ASP A 6 -6.45 -1.15 12.09
C ASP A 6 -5.29 -0.53 11.28
N ALA A 7 -4.08 -0.72 11.76
CA ALA A 7 -2.89 -0.07 11.19
C ALA A 7 -2.33 -0.79 9.95
N HIS A 8 -2.90 -1.94 9.52
CA HIS A 8 -2.34 -2.72 8.44
C HIS A 8 -3.37 -3.62 7.75
N VAL A 9 -4.09 -3.07 6.78
CA VAL A 9 -5.08 -3.80 5.98
C VAL A 9 -4.62 -3.90 4.54
N HIS A 10 -4.72 -5.08 3.96
CA HIS A 10 -4.52 -5.30 2.54
C HIS A 10 -5.86 -5.43 1.82
N VAL A 11 -5.96 -4.79 0.66
CA VAL A 11 -7.08 -4.92 -0.27
C VAL A 11 -6.52 -5.08 -1.68
N TRP A 12 -7.22 -5.79 -2.56
CA TRP A 12 -6.81 -5.96 -3.95
C TRP A 12 -7.97 -6.34 -4.86
N GLU A 13 -7.86 -5.94 -6.11
CA GLU A 13 -8.68 -6.35 -7.25
C GLU A 13 -7.75 -6.93 -8.31
N ARG A 14 -7.80 -8.24 -8.51
CA ARG A 14 -6.80 -9.00 -9.28
C ARG A 14 -6.79 -8.67 -10.77
N ASP A 15 -7.91 -8.19 -11.30
CA ASP A 15 -8.00 -7.75 -12.70
C ASP A 15 -7.28 -6.39 -12.92
N ARG A 16 -7.25 -5.54 -11.89
CA ARG A 16 -6.50 -4.26 -11.91
C ARG A 16 -5.02 -4.49 -11.60
N HIS A 17 -4.75 -5.23 -10.52
CA HIS A 17 -3.41 -5.50 -10.03
C HIS A 17 -3.26 -6.99 -9.71
N PRO A 18 -2.67 -7.78 -10.63
CA PRO A 18 -2.41 -9.20 -10.38
C PRO A 18 -1.61 -9.40 -9.10
N GLN A 19 -1.99 -10.44 -8.34
CA GLN A 19 -1.34 -10.79 -7.07
C GLN A 19 -0.51 -12.09 -7.27
N PRO A 20 0.70 -12.01 -7.85
CA PRO A 20 1.49 -13.19 -8.22
C PRO A 20 1.99 -14.00 -7.01
N TRP A 21 1.97 -13.41 -5.82
CA TRP A 21 2.33 -14.07 -4.58
C TRP A 21 1.24 -15.02 -4.03
N ILE A 22 0.01 -14.95 -4.57
CA ILE A 22 -1.08 -15.86 -4.18
C ILE A 22 -0.87 -17.21 -4.87
N ASP A 23 -0.45 -18.20 -4.09
CA ASP A 23 -0.38 -19.59 -4.54
C ASP A 23 -1.77 -20.24 -4.43
N ARG A 24 -2.46 -20.38 -5.56
CA ARG A 24 -3.84 -20.88 -5.63
C ARG A 24 -4.08 -22.21 -4.92
N PRO A 25 -3.20 -23.22 -5.02
CA PRO A 25 -3.41 -24.49 -4.32
C PRO A 25 -3.42 -24.36 -2.79
N THR A 26 -2.59 -23.51 -2.23
CA THR A 26 -2.42 -23.36 -0.77
C THR A 26 -3.14 -22.17 -0.18
N MET A 27 -3.45 -21.15 -1.01
CA MET A 27 -4.04 -19.87 -0.58
C MET A 27 -5.45 -19.65 -1.17
N ALA A 28 -6.21 -20.73 -1.43
CA ALA A 28 -7.53 -20.67 -2.08
C ALA A 28 -8.51 -19.72 -1.37
N ALA A 29 -8.41 -19.57 -0.06
CA ALA A 29 -9.30 -18.70 0.72
C ALA A 29 -9.14 -17.21 0.38
N ILE A 30 -7.98 -16.80 -0.11
CA ILE A 30 -7.66 -15.42 -0.49
C ILE A 30 -7.52 -15.25 -2.01
N ASP A 31 -7.74 -16.29 -2.81
CA ASP A 31 -7.74 -16.24 -4.27
C ASP A 31 -9.04 -15.62 -4.83
N ARG A 32 -9.38 -14.43 -4.33
CA ARG A 32 -10.51 -13.60 -4.76
C ARG A 32 -10.19 -12.13 -4.57
N ASP A 33 -11.07 -11.25 -4.99
CA ASP A 33 -10.96 -9.82 -4.74
C ASP A 33 -11.39 -9.47 -3.31
N PHE A 34 -10.77 -8.45 -2.75
CA PHE A 34 -11.08 -7.86 -1.46
C PHE A 34 -11.10 -6.34 -1.61
N SER A 35 -12.27 -5.76 -1.75
CA SER A 35 -12.41 -4.31 -1.94
C SER A 35 -12.22 -3.55 -0.61
N PRO A 36 -11.83 -2.26 -0.67
CA PRO A 36 -11.78 -1.41 0.52
C PRO A 36 -13.11 -1.34 1.26
N ARG A 37 -14.24 -1.29 0.55
CA ARG A 37 -15.57 -1.23 1.17
C ARG A 37 -15.93 -2.52 1.92
N GLU A 38 -15.56 -3.68 1.38
CA GLU A 38 -15.73 -4.96 2.07
C GLU A 38 -14.90 -5.00 3.35
N ALA A 39 -13.64 -4.59 3.28
CA ALA A 39 -12.75 -4.53 4.43
C ALA A 39 -13.32 -3.62 5.53
N LEU A 40 -13.75 -2.41 5.18
CA LEU A 40 -14.35 -1.47 6.12
C LEU A 40 -15.62 -2.01 6.78
N ALA A 41 -16.49 -2.69 6.02
CA ALA A 41 -17.69 -3.31 6.57
C ALA A 41 -17.33 -4.38 7.64
N ARG A 42 -16.33 -5.21 7.37
CA ARG A 42 -15.84 -6.20 8.34
C ARG A 42 -15.22 -5.57 9.59
N LEU A 43 -14.42 -4.53 9.41
CA LEU A 43 -13.84 -3.78 10.52
C LEU A 43 -14.92 -3.17 11.44
N ALA A 44 -15.97 -2.61 10.84
CA ALA A 44 -17.08 -2.02 11.59
C ALA A 44 -17.83 -3.05 12.47
N GLU A 45 -17.98 -4.30 12.02
CA GLU A 45 -18.55 -5.39 12.83
C GLU A 45 -17.78 -5.60 14.16
N HIS A 46 -16.49 -5.26 14.17
CA HIS A 46 -15.61 -5.34 15.34
C HIS A 46 -15.33 -4.01 16.02
N ARG A 47 -16.13 -2.96 15.71
CA ARG A 47 -16.00 -1.60 16.27
C ARG A 47 -14.67 -0.93 15.92
N VAL A 48 -14.02 -1.34 14.86
CA VAL A 48 -12.85 -0.67 14.29
C VAL A 48 -13.36 0.45 13.40
N SER A 49 -12.95 1.70 13.68
CA SER A 49 -13.52 2.90 13.07
C SER A 49 -12.76 3.41 11.85
N GLY A 50 -11.72 2.70 11.45
CA GLY A 50 -10.94 3.02 10.26
C GLY A 50 -9.70 2.17 10.13
N CYS A 51 -8.97 2.35 9.05
CA CYS A 51 -7.76 1.58 8.78
C CYS A 51 -6.69 2.36 8.01
N VAL A 52 -5.48 1.81 8.02
CA VAL A 52 -4.41 2.14 7.08
C VAL A 52 -4.31 1.02 6.06
N VAL A 53 -4.52 1.35 4.80
CA VAL A 53 -4.38 0.39 3.69
C VAL A 53 -2.91 0.32 3.28
N VAL A 54 -2.42 -0.89 3.08
CA VAL A 54 -1.02 -1.15 2.72
C VAL A 54 -0.97 -1.86 1.37
N GLN A 55 -0.07 -1.40 0.49
CA GLN A 55 0.15 -1.99 -0.84
C GLN A 55 0.43 -3.50 -0.76
N CYS A 56 0.11 -4.23 -1.82
CA CYS A 56 0.28 -5.68 -1.94
C CYS A 56 1.39 -6.07 -2.91
N VAL A 57 1.64 -5.25 -3.94
CA VAL A 57 2.64 -5.49 -4.99
C VAL A 57 3.54 -4.27 -5.19
N ASN A 58 4.75 -4.50 -5.72
CA ASN A 58 5.71 -3.43 -5.98
C ASN A 58 5.39 -2.71 -7.30
N GLU A 59 4.27 -1.96 -7.30
CA GLU A 59 3.77 -1.24 -8.48
C GLU A 59 3.28 0.16 -8.11
N SER A 60 3.70 1.17 -8.87
CA SER A 60 3.26 2.56 -8.67
C SER A 60 1.79 2.77 -9.01
N THR A 61 1.28 2.02 -9.98
CA THR A 61 -0.12 2.05 -10.40
C THR A 61 -1.05 1.54 -9.28
N GLU A 62 -0.68 0.50 -8.54
CA GLU A 62 -1.44 0.06 -7.38
C GLU A 62 -1.49 1.15 -6.31
N ALA A 63 -0.36 1.80 -6.02
CA ALA A 63 -0.31 2.87 -5.03
C ALA A 63 -1.23 4.05 -5.40
N ALA A 64 -1.24 4.44 -6.68
CA ALA A 64 -2.11 5.51 -7.17
C ALA A 64 -3.60 5.15 -7.07
N ASP A 65 -3.95 3.92 -7.41
CA ASP A 65 -5.33 3.43 -7.35
C ASP A 65 -5.83 3.29 -5.90
N LEU A 66 -5.00 2.78 -4.98
CA LEU A 66 -5.32 2.73 -3.56
C LEU A 66 -5.56 4.12 -2.96
N LEU A 67 -4.79 5.12 -3.38
CA LEU A 67 -4.99 6.52 -2.98
C LEU A 67 -6.30 7.09 -3.54
N ALA A 68 -6.59 6.83 -4.81
CA ALA A 68 -7.83 7.26 -5.44
C ALA A 68 -9.07 6.64 -4.77
N ASP A 69 -9.02 5.33 -4.50
CA ASP A 69 -10.10 4.65 -3.77
C ASP A 69 -10.24 5.20 -2.34
N ALA A 70 -9.14 5.49 -1.66
CA ALA A 70 -9.13 6.08 -0.32
C ALA A 70 -9.70 7.50 -0.29
N ALA A 71 -9.61 8.26 -1.38
CA ALA A 71 -10.17 9.62 -1.45
C ALA A 71 -11.68 9.65 -1.17
N GLU A 72 -12.39 8.59 -1.54
CA GLU A 72 -13.84 8.44 -1.42
C GLU A 72 -14.27 7.75 -0.10
N LEU A 73 -13.33 7.41 0.78
CA LEU A 73 -13.57 6.60 1.99
C LEU A 73 -12.91 7.24 3.21
N ASP A 74 -13.68 7.97 4.00
CA ASP A 74 -13.16 8.68 5.17
C ASP A 74 -12.55 7.75 6.22
N GLU A 75 -13.03 6.52 6.32
CA GLU A 75 -12.52 5.50 7.24
C GLU A 75 -11.13 4.99 6.86
N VAL A 76 -10.71 5.13 5.60
CA VAL A 76 -9.31 4.91 5.22
C VAL A 76 -8.49 6.12 5.65
N ARG A 77 -7.77 5.99 6.74
CA ARG A 77 -7.02 7.06 7.41
C ARG A 77 -5.67 7.34 6.78
N GLY A 78 -5.14 6.37 6.04
CA GLY A 78 -3.88 6.51 5.34
C GLY A 78 -3.65 5.35 4.38
N VAL A 79 -2.74 5.56 3.46
CA VAL A 79 -2.26 4.56 2.51
C VAL A 79 -0.74 4.48 2.60
N VAL A 80 -0.24 3.28 2.78
CA VAL A 80 1.17 2.95 2.58
C VAL A 80 1.29 2.39 1.18
N GLY A 81 1.81 3.22 0.27
CA GLY A 81 1.98 2.89 -1.14
C GLY A 81 3.33 2.26 -1.44
N TRP A 82 3.70 2.27 -2.70
CA TRP A 82 5.00 1.84 -3.19
C TRP A 82 5.65 2.95 -4.04
N ALA A 83 6.97 3.01 -3.97
CA ALA A 83 7.82 3.76 -4.89
C ALA A 83 9.09 2.95 -5.15
N ASP A 84 9.62 3.05 -6.37
CA ASP A 84 10.90 2.44 -6.72
C ASP A 84 12.04 3.15 -5.97
N LEU A 85 12.55 2.47 -4.94
CA LEU A 85 13.62 3.00 -4.09
C LEU A 85 14.95 3.14 -4.82
N THR A 86 15.10 2.55 -6.01
CA THR A 86 16.31 2.68 -6.85
C THR A 86 16.22 3.85 -7.83
N GLY A 87 15.03 4.45 -7.98
CA GLY A 87 14.73 5.55 -8.88
C GLY A 87 14.73 6.93 -8.23
N ASP A 88 14.06 7.89 -8.88
CA ASP A 88 13.85 9.23 -8.34
C ASP A 88 12.67 9.23 -7.35
N VAL A 89 12.94 8.87 -6.10
CA VAL A 89 11.93 8.77 -5.04
C VAL A 89 11.20 10.10 -4.79
N PRO A 90 11.88 11.27 -4.71
CA PRO A 90 11.20 12.55 -4.57
C PRO A 90 10.16 12.81 -5.67
N ALA A 91 10.50 12.56 -6.93
CA ALA A 91 9.58 12.76 -8.04
C ALA A 91 8.37 11.82 -7.97
N GLN A 92 8.60 10.54 -7.69
CA GLN A 92 7.53 9.55 -7.53
C GLN A 92 6.58 9.91 -6.39
N LEU A 93 7.11 10.35 -5.23
CA LEU A 93 6.28 10.77 -4.11
C LEU A 93 5.50 12.06 -4.41
N ALA A 94 6.09 12.99 -5.17
CA ALA A 94 5.40 14.20 -5.60
C ALA A 94 4.23 13.87 -6.54
N GLU A 95 4.40 12.92 -7.45
CA GLU A 95 3.35 12.43 -8.34
C GLU A 95 2.20 11.80 -7.56
N LEU A 96 2.49 10.87 -6.66
CA LEU A 96 1.49 10.21 -5.82
C LEU A 96 0.72 11.23 -4.95
N ARG A 97 1.42 12.19 -4.35
CA ARG A 97 0.81 13.25 -3.52
C ARG A 97 -0.02 14.23 -4.33
N GLY A 98 0.33 14.47 -5.58
CA GLY A 98 -0.41 15.32 -6.50
C GLY A 98 -1.66 14.67 -7.10
N GLY A 99 -1.79 13.35 -7.03
CA GLY A 99 -2.93 12.59 -7.53
C GLY A 99 -4.13 12.58 -6.59
N ALA A 100 -5.19 11.90 -7.01
CA ALA A 100 -6.39 11.70 -6.21
C ALA A 100 -6.03 10.99 -4.89
N GLY A 101 -6.53 11.51 -3.76
CA GLY A 101 -6.26 10.95 -2.44
C GLY A 101 -4.82 11.07 -1.95
N GLY A 102 -3.95 11.79 -2.67
CA GLY A 102 -2.52 11.89 -2.36
C GLY A 102 -2.20 12.42 -0.96
N HIS A 103 -3.10 13.21 -0.35
CA HIS A 103 -2.99 13.67 1.03
C HIS A 103 -3.05 12.51 2.06
N LYS A 104 -3.54 11.34 1.66
CA LYS A 104 -3.59 10.13 2.49
C LYS A 104 -2.33 9.26 2.38
N LEU A 105 -1.35 9.61 1.55
CA LEU A 105 -0.07 8.90 1.49
C LEU A 105 0.72 9.13 2.79
N VAL A 106 0.80 8.11 3.64
CA VAL A 106 1.45 8.18 4.96
C VAL A 106 2.78 7.45 5.02
N GLY A 107 3.10 6.63 4.03
CA GLY A 107 4.35 5.88 3.97
C GLY A 107 4.51 5.11 2.67
N ILE A 108 5.66 4.48 2.55
CA ILE A 108 5.94 3.53 1.47
C ILE A 108 6.43 2.21 2.05
N ARG A 109 6.15 1.13 1.34
CA ARG A 109 6.60 -0.22 1.66
C ARG A 109 7.13 -0.88 0.41
N HIS A 110 8.15 -1.68 0.55
CA HIS A 110 8.66 -2.55 -0.51
C HIS A 110 8.55 -4.02 -0.10
N VAL A 111 8.03 -4.85 -0.99
CA VAL A 111 7.91 -6.31 -0.78
C VAL A 111 9.26 -6.95 -1.13
N THR A 112 10.08 -7.19 -0.13
CA THR A 112 11.48 -7.62 -0.32
C THR A 112 11.62 -9.09 -0.71
N PHE A 113 10.65 -9.94 -0.39
CA PHE A 113 10.69 -11.35 -0.83
C PHE A 113 10.43 -11.52 -2.34
N ALA A 114 10.04 -10.45 -3.04
CA ALA A 114 9.94 -10.42 -4.49
C ALA A 114 11.29 -10.14 -5.19
N GLU A 115 12.33 -9.80 -4.41
CA GLU A 115 13.66 -9.50 -4.93
C GLU A 115 14.53 -10.76 -4.99
N ASP A 116 15.25 -10.93 -6.10
CA ASP A 116 16.21 -12.04 -6.26
C ASP A 116 17.47 -11.86 -5.41
N ASP A 117 17.84 -10.62 -5.09
CA ASP A 117 18.99 -10.29 -4.27
C ASP A 117 18.62 -10.31 -2.78
N PRO A 118 19.13 -11.26 -1.99
CA PRO A 118 18.86 -11.32 -0.55
C PRO A 118 19.41 -10.11 0.24
N CYS A 119 20.34 -9.37 -0.36
CA CYS A 119 20.95 -8.18 0.22
C CYS A 119 20.36 -6.89 -0.36
N TRP A 120 19.24 -6.95 -1.08
CA TRP A 120 18.65 -5.81 -1.77
C TRP A 120 18.49 -4.57 -0.87
N LEU A 121 18.01 -4.73 0.37
CA LEU A 121 17.86 -3.63 1.34
C LEU A 121 19.20 -3.02 1.78
N ALA A 122 20.30 -3.75 1.66
CA ALA A 122 21.63 -3.28 2.04
C ALA A 122 22.36 -2.55 0.89
N ARG A 123 21.74 -2.44 -0.27
CA ARG A 123 22.33 -1.74 -1.42
C ARG A 123 22.36 -0.23 -1.17
N ASP A 124 23.43 0.41 -1.64
CA ASP A 124 23.62 1.86 -1.48
C ASP A 124 22.55 2.70 -2.21
N ASP A 125 22.07 2.25 -3.38
CA ASP A 125 21.03 2.95 -4.13
C ASP A 125 19.69 2.87 -3.39
N VAL A 126 19.33 1.72 -2.84
CA VAL A 126 18.14 1.52 -2.00
C VAL A 126 18.23 2.36 -0.72
N GLY A 127 19.40 2.38 -0.07
CA GLY A 127 19.64 3.21 1.11
C GLY A 127 19.46 4.71 0.83
N ARG A 128 19.89 5.18 -0.33
CA ARG A 128 19.64 6.58 -0.78
C ARG A 128 18.15 6.84 -0.99
N GLY A 129 17.44 5.90 -1.61
CA GLY A 129 15.98 6.01 -1.82
C GLY A 129 15.20 6.06 -0.50
N LEU A 130 15.56 5.20 0.47
CA LEU A 130 14.98 5.23 1.82
C LEU A 130 15.23 6.57 2.51
N ALA A 131 16.46 7.08 2.45
CA ALA A 131 16.80 8.39 3.01
C ALA A 131 16.02 9.54 2.33
N ALA A 132 15.80 9.45 1.03
CA ALA A 132 15.00 10.42 0.28
C ALA A 132 13.52 10.38 0.65
N SER A 133 12.96 9.17 0.89
CA SER A 133 11.56 9.00 1.30
C SER A 133 11.24 9.58 2.68
N ALA A 134 12.22 9.63 3.58
CA ALA A 134 12.07 10.16 4.93
C ALA A 134 12.08 11.71 4.99
N ARG A 135 12.51 12.37 3.94
CA ARG A 135 12.52 13.84 3.87
C ARG A 135 11.11 14.35 3.63
N ARG A 136 10.58 15.09 4.57
CA ARG A 136 9.33 15.85 4.35
C ARG A 136 9.59 16.91 3.29
N ALA A 137 8.79 16.90 2.23
CA ALA A 137 8.73 18.00 1.30
C ALA A 137 8.09 19.22 1.98
#